data_b5a8a7d9be67d89794b859b41ecfc6b5
#
_entry.id   b5a8a7d9be67d89794b859b41ecfc6b5
#
_cell.length_a   1.000
_cell.length_b   1.000
_cell.length_c   1.000
_cell.angle_alpha   90.00
_cell.angle_beta   90.00
_cell.angle_gamma   90.00
#
_symmetry.space_group_name_H-M   'P 1'
#
loop_
_entity.id
_entity.type
_entity.pdbx_description
1 polymer ?
#
loop_
_entity_poly.entity_id
_entity_poly.type
_entity_poly.pdbx_seq_one_letter_code
_entity_poly.pdbx_strand_id
1 'polypeptide(L)'
;RGMSLVAALGSIGMAFSSAPRSQPRPSELYPAYFDSLPSMAGKTVVITGASRGLGYVTALAVARKGAAVFMVGRRSARADEALEAIRIASTGPAPQLIECDLLDFGSVRKAAAALQERAGDIDALCCNAGIMMQPDEASKDGYDVTIATNVLSHFLLARELLPTLKVRASLTLALAPN
;
A
#
# COMPACT_ATOMS: atom_id res chain seq x y z
N ARG A 1 -19.87 -37.17 48.63
CA ARG A 1 -19.69 -37.40 47.18
C ARG A 1 -19.80 -36.02 46.50
N GLY A 2 -18.66 -35.35 46.37
CA GLY A 2 -18.56 -34.06 45.72
C GLY A 2 -18.48 -34.23 44.21
N MET A 3 -19.38 -33.65 43.49
CA MET A 3 -19.26 -33.47 42.05
C MET A 3 -18.64 -32.11 41.82
N SER A 4 -17.47 -32.13 41.18
CA SER A 4 -16.68 -30.97 40.83
C SER A 4 -17.37 -30.09 39.77
N LEU A 5 -17.59 -28.80 40.08
CA LEU A 5 -18.23 -27.78 39.24
C LEU A 5 -17.28 -27.23 38.15
N VAL A 6 -16.19 -27.91 37.88
CA VAL A 6 -15.15 -27.42 36.93
C VAL A 6 -15.28 -27.99 35.51
N ALA A 7 -16.22 -28.93 35.29
CA ALA A 7 -16.39 -29.61 34.00
C ALA A 7 -17.42 -28.99 33.02
N ALA A 8 -17.97 -27.85 33.32
CA ALA A 8 -19.05 -27.23 32.49
C ALA A 8 -18.65 -25.94 31.74
N LEU A 9 -17.36 -25.56 31.74
CA LEU A 9 -16.84 -24.42 30.97
C LEU A 9 -16.04 -24.85 29.72
N GLY A 10 -16.22 -26.11 29.31
CA GLY A 10 -15.67 -26.62 28.09
C GLY A 10 -16.49 -26.17 26.87
N SER A 11 -15.85 -25.39 26.02
CA SER A 11 -16.18 -25.27 24.59
C SER A 11 -17.31 -24.32 24.20
N ILE A 12 -17.25 -23.04 24.58
CA ILE A 12 -17.71 -22.02 23.64
C ILE A 12 -16.52 -21.75 22.71
N GLY A 13 -16.30 -22.67 21.78
CA GLY A 13 -15.45 -22.42 20.62
C GLY A 13 -16.12 -21.35 19.78
N MET A 14 -15.70 -20.09 19.95
CA MET A 14 -15.96 -19.08 18.94
C MET A 14 -15.20 -19.56 17.69
N ALA A 15 -15.92 -20.25 16.82
CA ALA A 15 -15.46 -20.47 15.46
C ALA A 15 -15.37 -19.08 14.80
N PHE A 16 -14.22 -18.44 14.90
CA PHE A 16 -13.86 -17.36 14.01
C PHE A 16 -13.86 -17.98 12.61
N SER A 17 -14.95 -17.76 11.88
CA SER A 17 -15.04 -18.12 10.48
C SER A 17 -13.87 -17.45 9.77
N SER A 18 -12.89 -18.25 9.36
CA SER A 18 -11.73 -17.82 8.56
C SER A 18 -12.10 -17.56 7.10
N ALA A 19 -13.37 -17.50 6.76
CA ALA A 19 -13.79 -17.04 5.45
C ALA A 19 -13.36 -15.57 5.31
N PRO A 20 -12.59 -15.22 4.26
CA PRO A 20 -12.26 -13.83 4.00
C PRO A 20 -13.59 -13.09 3.81
N ARG A 21 -13.97 -12.27 4.80
CA ARG A 21 -15.05 -11.32 4.61
C ARG A 21 -14.58 -10.40 3.49
N SER A 22 -15.08 -10.62 2.30
CA SER A 22 -14.90 -9.65 1.22
C SER A 22 -15.63 -8.38 1.65
N GLN A 23 -14.89 -7.47 2.27
CA GLN A 23 -15.46 -6.15 2.55
C GLN A 23 -15.82 -5.53 1.20
N PRO A 24 -17.04 -5.00 1.04
CA PRO A 24 -17.43 -4.32 -0.18
C PRO A 24 -16.40 -3.23 -0.47
N ARG A 25 -15.96 -3.13 -1.70
CA ARG A 25 -14.98 -2.11 -2.10
C ARG A 25 -15.63 -0.74 -1.93
N PRO A 26 -14.89 0.30 -1.50
CA PRO A 26 -15.44 1.65 -1.40
C PRO A 26 -16.13 2.12 -2.68
N SER A 27 -15.62 1.73 -3.86
CA SER A 27 -16.27 2.00 -5.16
C SER A 27 -17.62 1.29 -5.34
N GLU A 28 -17.88 0.21 -4.61
CA GLU A 28 -19.17 -0.50 -4.60
C GLU A 28 -20.16 0.13 -3.60
N LEU A 29 -19.63 0.71 -2.50
CA LEU A 29 -20.44 1.42 -1.50
C LEU A 29 -20.80 2.85 -1.95
N TYR A 30 -19.90 3.51 -2.69
CA TYR A 30 -20.04 4.91 -3.09
C TYR A 30 -19.75 5.12 -4.58
N PRO A 31 -20.45 4.41 -5.49
CA PRO A 31 -20.16 4.47 -6.92
C PRO A 31 -20.28 5.89 -7.47
N ALA A 32 -21.32 6.63 -7.11
CA ALA A 32 -21.52 8.00 -7.57
C ALA A 32 -20.40 8.96 -7.15
N TYR A 33 -19.82 8.74 -5.96
CA TYR A 33 -18.66 9.52 -5.51
C TYR A 33 -17.44 9.23 -6.39
N PHE A 34 -17.14 7.95 -6.64
CA PHE A 34 -16.00 7.56 -7.49
C PHE A 34 -16.19 8.04 -8.94
N ASP A 35 -17.41 8.00 -9.44
CA ASP A 35 -17.72 8.51 -10.79
C ASP A 35 -17.55 10.02 -10.91
N SER A 36 -17.80 10.77 -9.83
CA SER A 36 -17.62 12.22 -9.77
C SER A 36 -16.16 12.68 -9.69
N LEU A 37 -15.21 11.77 -9.36
CA LEU A 37 -13.80 12.15 -9.29
C LEU A 37 -13.26 12.55 -10.66
N PRO A 38 -12.38 13.57 -10.70
CA PRO A 38 -11.84 14.09 -11.96
C PRO A 38 -10.99 13.02 -12.68
N SER A 39 -10.81 13.20 -13.98
CA SER A 39 -9.87 12.41 -14.77
C SER A 39 -8.45 12.57 -14.24
N MET A 40 -7.73 11.46 -14.21
CA MET A 40 -6.30 11.39 -13.87
C MET A 40 -5.44 11.07 -15.10
N ALA A 41 -6.01 11.19 -16.31
CA ALA A 41 -5.26 10.95 -17.54
C ALA A 41 -4.03 11.88 -17.62
N GLY A 42 -2.88 11.30 -17.97
CA GLY A 42 -1.62 12.02 -18.02
C GLY A 42 -0.99 12.31 -16.63
N LYS A 43 -1.56 11.76 -15.54
CA LYS A 43 -1.01 11.86 -14.20
C LYS A 43 -0.23 10.61 -13.84
N THR A 44 0.89 10.79 -13.14
CA THR A 44 1.71 9.71 -12.61
C THR A 44 1.57 9.66 -11.08
N VAL A 45 1.15 8.52 -10.55
CA VAL A 45 0.91 8.30 -9.13
C VAL A 45 1.76 7.14 -8.62
N VAL A 46 2.56 7.41 -7.60
CA VAL A 46 3.39 6.41 -6.90
C VAL A 46 2.75 6.09 -5.55
N ILE A 47 2.55 4.80 -5.23
CA ILE A 47 1.86 4.38 -4.01
C ILE A 47 2.66 3.27 -3.33
N THR A 48 3.10 3.48 -2.09
CA THR A 48 3.72 2.43 -1.28
C THR A 48 2.64 1.56 -0.62
N GLY A 49 2.87 0.24 -0.53
CA GLY A 49 1.94 -0.68 0.11
C GLY A 49 0.62 -0.88 -0.63
N ALA A 50 0.64 -0.84 -1.97
CA ALA A 50 -0.55 -0.92 -2.82
C ALA A 50 -1.06 -2.35 -3.08
N SER A 51 -0.53 -3.38 -2.41
CA SER A 51 -0.95 -4.78 -2.61
C SER A 51 -2.22 -5.17 -1.84
N ARG A 52 -2.69 -4.34 -0.90
CA ARG A 52 -3.91 -4.55 -0.10
C ARG A 52 -4.42 -3.25 0.53
N GLY A 53 -5.59 -3.34 1.18
CA GLY A 53 -6.15 -2.27 2.00
C GLY A 53 -6.33 -0.95 1.23
N LEU A 54 -6.08 0.16 1.91
CA LEU A 54 -6.29 1.51 1.36
C LEU A 54 -5.40 1.78 0.14
N GLY A 55 -4.13 1.35 0.17
CA GLY A 55 -3.22 1.53 -0.95
C GLY A 55 -3.70 0.83 -2.23
N TYR A 56 -4.25 -0.38 -2.11
CA TYR A 56 -4.84 -1.10 -3.25
C TYR A 56 -6.07 -0.38 -3.80
N VAL A 57 -6.99 0.04 -2.90
CA VAL A 57 -8.20 0.77 -3.31
C VAL A 57 -7.85 2.09 -3.99
N THR A 58 -6.87 2.81 -3.46
CA THR A 58 -6.37 4.05 -4.06
C THR A 58 -5.78 3.80 -5.44
N ALA A 59 -4.88 2.80 -5.56
CA ALA A 59 -4.27 2.44 -6.84
C ALA A 59 -5.32 2.06 -7.90
N LEU A 60 -6.31 1.25 -7.51
CA LEU A 60 -7.43 0.86 -8.37
C LEU A 60 -8.26 2.07 -8.81
N ALA A 61 -8.57 2.98 -7.90
CA ALA A 61 -9.38 4.17 -8.18
C ALA A 61 -8.68 5.11 -9.17
N VAL A 62 -7.40 5.43 -8.94
CA VAL A 62 -6.67 6.35 -9.82
C VAL A 62 -6.35 5.71 -11.18
N ALA A 63 -6.11 4.39 -11.25
CA ALA A 63 -5.95 3.66 -12.50
C ALA A 63 -7.22 3.68 -13.36
N ARG A 64 -8.40 3.49 -12.74
CA ARG A 64 -9.71 3.64 -13.40
C ARG A 64 -9.96 5.05 -13.95
N LYS A 65 -9.31 6.06 -13.39
CA LYS A 65 -9.37 7.46 -13.85
C LYS A 65 -8.28 7.82 -14.86
N GLY A 66 -7.48 6.85 -15.29
CA GLY A 66 -6.49 7.00 -16.36
C GLY A 66 -5.07 7.35 -15.92
N ALA A 67 -4.76 7.32 -14.62
CA ALA A 67 -3.41 7.57 -14.14
C ALA A 67 -2.44 6.44 -14.52
N ALA A 68 -1.17 6.80 -14.75
CA ALA A 68 -0.05 5.87 -14.69
C ALA A 68 0.24 5.54 -13.21
N VAL A 69 0.14 4.27 -12.81
CA VAL A 69 0.27 3.82 -11.42
C VAL A 69 1.57 3.04 -11.23
N PHE A 70 2.37 3.47 -10.26
CA PHE A 70 3.55 2.76 -9.78
C PHE A 70 3.29 2.28 -8.35
N MET A 71 3.16 0.96 -8.20
CA MET A 71 3.06 0.30 -6.90
C MET A 71 4.45 0.07 -6.36
N VAL A 72 4.73 0.51 -5.14
CA VAL A 72 6.02 0.31 -4.48
C VAL A 72 5.86 -0.63 -3.29
N GLY A 73 6.62 -1.73 -3.28
CA GLY A 73 6.56 -2.71 -2.21
C GLY A 73 7.29 -4.01 -2.54
N ARG A 74 7.27 -4.94 -1.61
CA ARG A 74 7.91 -6.25 -1.82
C ARG A 74 7.15 -7.08 -2.85
N ARG A 75 7.88 -7.78 -3.71
CA ARG A 75 7.28 -8.75 -4.63
C ARG A 75 6.70 -9.94 -3.85
N SER A 76 5.49 -10.32 -4.18
CA SER A 76 4.78 -11.45 -3.58
C SER A 76 3.61 -11.84 -4.49
N ALA A 77 3.07 -13.05 -4.33
CA ALA A 77 1.88 -13.49 -5.07
C ALA A 77 0.71 -12.48 -4.93
N ARG A 78 0.50 -11.95 -3.71
CA ARG A 78 -0.52 -10.91 -3.47
C ARG A 78 -0.23 -9.61 -4.24
N ALA A 79 1.03 -9.19 -4.34
CA ALA A 79 1.39 -7.99 -5.10
C ALA A 79 1.18 -8.20 -6.60
N ASP A 80 1.47 -9.39 -7.10
CA ASP A 80 1.25 -9.75 -8.51
C ASP A 80 -0.26 -9.86 -8.83
N GLU A 81 -1.07 -10.43 -7.93
CA GLU A 81 -2.54 -10.45 -8.04
C GLU A 81 -3.14 -9.03 -8.04
N ALA A 82 -2.67 -8.18 -7.12
CA ALA A 82 -3.12 -6.79 -7.05
C ALA A 82 -2.74 -6.01 -8.32
N LEU A 83 -1.51 -6.18 -8.81
CA LEU A 83 -1.02 -5.57 -10.04
C LEU A 83 -1.92 -5.95 -11.24
N GLU A 84 -2.24 -7.25 -11.36
CA GLU A 84 -3.09 -7.75 -12.44
C GLU A 84 -4.52 -7.20 -12.34
N ALA A 85 -5.10 -7.17 -11.14
CA ALA A 85 -6.43 -6.61 -10.93
C ALA A 85 -6.49 -5.10 -11.27
N ILE A 86 -5.45 -4.33 -10.92
CA ILE A 86 -5.35 -2.92 -11.27
C ILE A 86 -5.14 -2.77 -12.78
N ARG A 87 -4.35 -3.65 -13.42
CA ARG A 87 -4.12 -3.66 -14.86
C ARG A 87 -5.42 -3.85 -15.65
N ILE A 88 -6.25 -4.82 -15.23
CA ILE A 88 -7.55 -5.09 -15.86
C ILE A 88 -8.49 -3.88 -15.74
N ALA A 89 -8.45 -3.17 -14.62
CA ALA A 89 -9.34 -2.04 -14.33
C ALA A 89 -8.82 -0.70 -14.89
N SER A 90 -7.54 -0.63 -15.31
CA SER A 90 -6.92 0.60 -15.79
C SER A 90 -7.52 1.05 -17.12
N THR A 91 -7.80 2.34 -17.21
CA THR A 91 -8.17 3.02 -18.46
C THR A 91 -7.02 3.86 -19.04
N GLY A 92 -5.87 3.85 -18.36
CA GLY A 92 -4.64 4.55 -18.72
C GLY A 92 -3.48 3.58 -18.97
N PRO A 93 -2.24 4.03 -18.78
CA PRO A 93 -1.05 3.19 -18.91
C PRO A 93 -1.10 1.97 -17.98
N ALA A 94 -0.46 0.88 -18.40
CA ALA A 94 -0.35 -0.32 -17.58
C ALA A 94 0.36 -0.02 -16.25
N PRO A 95 -0.18 -0.45 -15.10
CA PRO A 95 0.47 -0.26 -13.82
C PRO A 95 1.78 -1.04 -13.74
N GLN A 96 2.71 -0.57 -12.93
CA GLN A 96 4.00 -1.22 -12.72
C GLN A 96 4.25 -1.47 -11.24
N LEU A 97 4.91 -2.58 -10.93
CA LEU A 97 5.42 -2.87 -9.58
C LEU A 97 6.91 -2.54 -9.54
N ILE A 98 7.28 -1.66 -8.62
CA ILE A 98 8.66 -1.34 -8.26
C ILE A 98 8.97 -2.06 -6.95
N GLU A 99 9.89 -3.01 -7.03
CA GLU A 99 10.27 -3.78 -5.85
C GLU A 99 11.02 -2.90 -4.84
N CYS A 100 10.57 -2.95 -3.59
CA CYS A 100 11.12 -2.17 -2.49
C CYS A 100 10.85 -2.85 -1.15
N ASP A 101 11.91 -3.06 -0.35
CA ASP A 101 11.76 -3.36 1.06
C ASP A 101 12.03 -2.07 1.86
N LEU A 102 11.01 -1.60 2.57
CA LEU A 102 11.11 -0.40 3.41
C LEU A 102 11.96 -0.61 4.67
N LEU A 103 12.36 -1.85 5.00
CA LEU A 103 13.29 -2.16 6.07
C LEU A 103 14.78 -2.12 5.64
N ASP A 104 15.05 -1.78 4.38
CA ASP A 104 16.39 -1.67 3.80
C ASP A 104 16.50 -0.34 3.01
N PHE A 105 17.21 0.63 3.55
CA PHE A 105 17.39 1.93 2.88
C PHE A 105 18.12 1.83 1.54
N GLY A 106 18.96 0.80 1.35
CA GLY A 106 19.54 0.49 0.05
C GLY A 106 18.49 0.07 -0.97
N SER A 107 17.49 -0.71 -0.54
CA SER A 107 16.33 -1.08 -1.37
C SER A 107 15.49 0.16 -1.73
N VAL A 108 15.26 1.06 -0.77
CA VAL A 108 14.52 2.31 -0.99
C VAL A 108 15.21 3.18 -2.04
N ARG A 109 16.54 3.34 -1.98
CA ARG A 109 17.30 4.12 -2.99
C ARG A 109 17.24 3.48 -4.37
N LYS A 110 17.34 2.14 -4.46
CA LYS A 110 17.17 1.41 -5.73
C LYS A 110 15.78 1.62 -6.33
N ALA A 111 14.75 1.55 -5.50
CA ALA A 111 13.38 1.81 -5.93
C ALA A 111 13.19 3.25 -6.41
N ALA A 112 13.76 4.23 -5.71
CA ALA A 112 13.74 5.63 -6.13
C ALA A 112 14.42 5.83 -7.51
N ALA A 113 15.60 5.25 -7.72
CA ALA A 113 16.30 5.30 -9.01
C ALA A 113 15.46 4.68 -10.14
N ALA A 114 14.83 3.52 -9.89
CA ALA A 114 13.95 2.89 -10.87
C ALA A 114 12.69 3.73 -11.18
N LEU A 115 12.17 4.44 -10.19
CA LEU A 115 11.06 5.39 -10.39
C LEU A 115 11.50 6.60 -11.22
N GLN A 116 12.66 7.19 -10.93
CA GLN A 116 13.19 8.30 -11.69
C GLN A 116 13.38 7.94 -13.18
N GLU A 117 13.83 6.71 -13.45
CA GLU A 117 14.00 6.22 -14.82
C GLU A 117 12.68 5.97 -15.56
N ARG A 118 11.68 5.39 -14.86
CA ARG A 118 10.47 4.83 -15.50
C ARG A 118 9.23 5.70 -15.38
N ALA A 119 9.10 6.47 -14.30
CA ALA A 119 7.90 7.25 -14.02
C ALA A 119 7.93 8.64 -14.64
N GLY A 120 9.12 9.15 -14.97
CA GLY A 120 9.28 10.54 -15.38
C GLY A 120 8.84 11.50 -14.27
N ASP A 121 8.09 12.51 -14.62
CA ASP A 121 7.51 13.45 -13.66
C ASP A 121 6.39 12.81 -12.84
N ILE A 122 6.50 12.89 -11.52
CA ILE A 122 5.53 12.33 -10.56
C ILE A 122 4.56 13.44 -10.11
N ASP A 123 3.26 13.22 -10.32
CA ASP A 123 2.19 14.14 -9.89
C ASP A 123 1.75 13.90 -8.45
N ALA A 124 1.86 12.65 -7.94
CA ALA A 124 1.52 12.33 -6.56
C ALA A 124 2.37 11.17 -6.02
N LEU A 125 2.88 11.33 -4.80
CA LEU A 125 3.53 10.28 -4.01
C LEU A 125 2.67 9.99 -2.78
N CYS A 126 2.13 8.78 -2.71
CA CYS A 126 1.31 8.29 -1.60
C CYS A 126 2.14 7.35 -0.71
N CYS A 127 2.65 7.86 0.41
CA CYS A 127 3.35 7.12 1.44
C CYS A 127 2.33 6.39 2.33
N ASN A 128 1.79 5.28 1.84
CA ASN A 128 0.68 4.55 2.47
C ASN A 128 1.13 3.30 3.23
N ALA A 129 2.25 2.68 2.85
CA ALA A 129 2.74 1.50 3.55
C ALA A 129 2.96 1.79 5.04
N GLY A 130 2.61 0.82 5.89
CA GLY A 130 2.82 0.94 7.32
C GLY A 130 2.69 -0.40 8.01
N ILE A 131 3.34 -0.53 9.15
CA ILE A 131 3.26 -1.69 10.06
C ILE A 131 2.98 -1.19 11.47
N MET A 132 2.36 -2.04 12.27
CA MET A 132 2.01 -1.74 13.66
C MET A 132 2.15 -3.00 14.51
N MET A 133 2.40 -2.80 15.82
CA MET A 133 2.51 -3.89 16.81
C MET A 133 3.55 -4.96 16.41
N GLN A 134 4.68 -4.51 15.86
CA GLN A 134 5.80 -5.38 15.58
C GLN A 134 6.60 -5.66 16.88
N PRO A 135 7.32 -6.79 16.95
CA PRO A 135 8.31 -7.01 17.99
C PRO A 135 9.34 -5.89 18.04
N ASP A 136 10.02 -5.72 19.19
CA ASP A 136 11.14 -4.81 19.36
C ASP A 136 12.37 -5.34 18.62
N GLU A 137 12.43 -5.03 17.32
CA GLU A 137 13.46 -5.49 16.39
C GLU A 137 14.06 -4.30 15.64
N ALA A 138 15.33 -4.44 15.25
CA ALA A 138 15.99 -3.48 14.41
C ALA A 138 15.88 -3.82 12.93
N SER A 139 15.70 -2.83 12.09
CA SER A 139 15.82 -2.92 10.64
C SER A 139 17.27 -3.22 10.24
N LYS A 140 17.50 -3.51 8.98
CA LYS A 140 18.84 -3.72 8.43
C LYS A 140 19.79 -2.53 8.67
N ASP A 141 19.24 -1.33 8.75
CA ASP A 141 19.99 -0.08 8.96
C ASP A 141 20.07 0.31 10.45
N GLY A 142 19.64 -0.57 11.38
CA GLY A 142 19.79 -0.40 12.83
C GLY A 142 18.72 0.46 13.50
N TYR A 143 17.61 0.75 12.85
CA TYR A 143 16.48 1.50 13.41
C TYR A 143 15.34 0.57 13.82
N ASP A 144 14.53 0.97 14.79
CA ASP A 144 13.27 0.29 15.09
C ASP A 144 12.47 0.05 13.82
N VAL A 145 11.94 -1.18 13.65
CA VAL A 145 11.28 -1.60 12.39
C VAL A 145 10.04 -0.77 12.08
N THR A 146 9.30 -0.31 13.09
CA THR A 146 8.10 0.52 12.91
C THR A 146 8.48 1.92 12.44
N ILE A 147 9.46 2.53 13.08
CA ILE A 147 9.99 3.85 12.69
C ILE A 147 10.67 3.78 11.32
N ALA A 148 11.47 2.74 11.08
CA ALA A 148 12.13 2.54 9.79
C ALA A 148 11.10 2.47 8.65
N THR A 149 10.09 1.63 8.80
CA THR A 149 9.06 1.42 7.75
C THR A 149 8.16 2.64 7.60
N ASN A 150 7.56 3.13 8.72
CA ASN A 150 6.48 4.10 8.64
C ASN A 150 6.96 5.53 8.39
N VAL A 151 8.20 5.85 8.77
CA VAL A 151 8.71 7.22 8.76
C VAL A 151 9.97 7.36 7.91
N LEU A 152 11.07 6.70 8.33
CA LEU A 152 12.39 6.99 7.75
C LEU A 152 12.50 6.59 6.29
N SER A 153 11.94 5.44 5.91
CA SER A 153 11.94 4.97 4.53
C SER A 153 11.12 5.84 3.60
N HIS A 154 9.97 6.32 4.07
CA HIS A 154 9.13 7.25 3.31
C HIS A 154 9.79 8.62 3.15
N PHE A 155 10.42 9.12 4.24
CA PHE A 155 11.22 10.35 4.15
C PHE A 155 12.36 10.20 3.14
N LEU A 156 13.11 9.08 3.20
CA LEU A 156 14.18 8.79 2.25
C LEU A 156 13.67 8.71 0.82
N LEU A 157 12.59 7.96 0.59
CA LEU A 157 11.96 7.84 -0.73
C LEU A 157 11.54 9.21 -1.29
N ALA A 158 10.84 10.00 -0.49
CA ALA A 158 10.42 11.34 -0.88
C ALA A 158 11.62 12.25 -1.21
N ARG A 159 12.68 12.21 -0.38
CA ARG A 159 13.91 12.98 -0.60
C ARG A 159 14.61 12.61 -1.91
N GLU A 160 14.76 11.32 -2.18
CA GLU A 160 15.38 10.83 -3.41
C GLU A 160 14.54 11.19 -4.66
N LEU A 161 13.20 11.26 -4.53
CA LEU A 161 12.30 11.58 -5.63
C LEU A 161 12.07 13.09 -5.84
N LEU A 162 12.58 13.97 -4.97
CA LEU A 162 12.39 15.42 -5.11
C LEU A 162 12.68 15.96 -6.53
N PRO A 163 13.71 15.50 -7.27
CA PRO A 163 14.00 15.98 -8.61
C PRO A 163 12.89 15.66 -9.64
N THR A 164 12.10 14.62 -9.40
CA THR A 164 11.03 14.14 -10.30
C THR A 164 9.62 14.51 -9.81
N LEU A 165 9.48 14.99 -8.58
CA LEU A 165 8.22 15.49 -8.07
C LEU A 165 7.91 16.84 -8.71
N LYS A 166 6.77 16.98 -9.39
CA LYS A 166 6.32 18.27 -9.96
C LYS A 166 6.18 19.31 -8.87
N VAL A 167 6.41 20.57 -9.20
CA VAL A 167 6.27 21.71 -8.25
C VAL A 167 4.89 21.75 -7.57
N ARG A 168 3.87 21.14 -8.17
CA ARG A 168 2.52 21.01 -7.61
C ARG A 168 2.17 19.55 -7.28
N ALA A 169 3.16 18.70 -7.07
CA ALA A 169 2.91 17.32 -6.67
C ALA A 169 2.24 17.27 -5.29
N SER A 170 1.32 16.32 -5.12
CA SER A 170 0.73 16.01 -3.82
C SER A 170 1.57 14.96 -3.11
N LEU A 171 2.07 15.27 -1.92
CA LEU A 171 2.68 14.30 -1.02
C LEU A 171 1.65 13.94 0.05
N THR A 172 1.22 12.70 0.07
CA THR A 172 0.28 12.19 1.07
C THR A 172 0.96 11.15 1.93
N LEU A 173 1.02 11.39 3.23
CA LEU A 173 1.43 10.42 4.24
C LEU A 173 0.18 9.83 4.86
N ALA A 174 -0.10 8.57 4.56
CA ALA A 174 -1.20 7.82 5.16
C ALA A 174 -0.60 6.71 6.04
N LEU A 175 -0.64 6.88 7.34
CA LEU A 175 -0.30 5.84 8.31
C LEU A 175 -1.56 5.02 8.58
N ALA A 176 -1.89 4.11 7.68
CA ALA A 176 -2.97 3.17 7.90
C ALA A 176 -2.41 1.89 8.52
N PRO A 177 -2.87 1.47 9.71
CA PRO A 177 -2.57 0.15 10.22
C PRO A 177 -3.18 -0.90 9.29
N ASN A 178 -2.37 -1.83 8.86
CA ASN A 178 -2.79 -2.98 8.06
C ASN A 178 -3.25 -4.14 8.94
#